data_520aa20781af0ecedcee3965b3a92c1d
#
_entry.id   520aa20781af0ecedcee3965b3a92c1d
#
_cell.length_a   1.000
_cell.length_b   1.000
_cell.length_c   1.000
_cell.angle_alpha   90.00
_cell.angle_beta   90.00
_cell.angle_gamma   90.00
#
_symmetry.space_group_name_H-M   'P 1'
#
loop_
_entity.id
_entity.type
_entity.pdbx_description
1 polymer ?
#
loop_
_entity_poly.entity_id
_entity_poly.type
_entity_poly.pdbx_seq_one_letter_code
_entity_poly.pdbx_strand_id
1 'polypeptide(L)'
;MWTCPLCAQQFVKANQSHSCMDKELSDFLRGKTAHTLALFWHFADSFKRIGNVNIHPTKSLIAFAAKTRIAFVIRLGKNFIDIVFPFKEAYHDNLCFHKIAQVPGSNQFNHHFKMYYKDDINDEVKSFMKLAYALGINSD
;
A
#
# COMPACT_ATOMS: atom_id res chain seq x y z
N MET A 1 -5.31 32.48 -8.60
CA MET A 1 -5.26 31.07 -8.20
C MET A 1 -6.40 30.76 -7.22
N TRP A 2 -6.94 29.59 -7.34
CA TRP A 2 -8.00 29.13 -6.45
C TRP A 2 -7.41 28.40 -5.24
N THR A 3 -7.91 28.69 -4.05
CA THR A 3 -7.50 28.03 -2.81
C THR A 3 -8.65 27.13 -2.32
N CYS A 4 -8.38 25.83 -2.17
CA CYS A 4 -9.40 24.91 -1.69
C CYS A 4 -9.77 25.23 -0.24
N PRO A 5 -11.07 25.44 0.05
CA PRO A 5 -11.48 25.75 1.43
C PRO A 5 -11.32 24.61 2.42
N LEU A 6 -11.15 23.37 1.92
CA LEU A 6 -11.02 22.19 2.80
C LEU A 6 -9.58 21.89 3.16
N CYS A 7 -8.63 22.04 2.24
CA CYS A 7 -7.23 21.68 2.47
C CYS A 7 -6.25 22.83 2.31
N ALA A 8 -6.72 23.99 1.90
CA ALA A 8 -5.93 25.21 1.68
C ALA A 8 -4.85 25.09 0.60
N GLN A 9 -4.89 24.06 -0.23
CA GLN A 9 -4.00 23.96 -1.38
C GLN A 9 -4.42 24.94 -2.47
N GLN A 10 -3.43 25.47 -3.19
CA GLN A 10 -3.66 26.43 -4.27
C GLN A 10 -3.56 25.74 -5.62
N PHE A 11 -4.49 26.08 -6.51
CA PHE A 11 -4.58 25.51 -7.84
C PHE A 11 -4.74 26.60 -8.87
N VAL A 12 -4.24 26.37 -10.08
CA VAL A 12 -4.36 27.32 -11.19
C VAL A 12 -5.82 27.48 -11.60
N LYS A 13 -6.58 26.39 -11.62
CA LYS A 13 -8.00 26.39 -12.03
C LYS A 13 -8.90 26.38 -10.82
N ALA A 14 -9.96 27.19 -10.86
CA ALA A 14 -10.99 27.17 -9.81
C ALA A 14 -11.69 25.82 -9.79
N ASN A 15 -11.98 25.32 -8.58
CA ASN A 15 -12.65 24.05 -8.35
C ASN A 15 -11.95 22.85 -9.02
N GLN A 16 -10.63 22.92 -9.13
CA GLN A 16 -9.85 21.83 -9.70
C GLN A 16 -10.02 20.56 -8.90
N SER A 17 -10.29 19.45 -9.60
CA SER A 17 -10.46 18.13 -8.98
C SER A 17 -9.14 17.68 -8.35
N HIS A 18 -9.19 17.29 -7.08
CA HIS A 18 -8.05 16.78 -6.33
C HIS A 18 -8.53 16.04 -5.10
N SER A 19 -7.64 15.29 -4.46
CA SER A 19 -7.94 14.59 -3.21
C SER A 19 -7.44 15.44 -2.05
N CYS A 20 -8.27 16.39 -1.59
CA CYS A 20 -7.89 17.34 -0.55
C CYS A 20 -7.84 16.71 0.85
N MET A 21 -8.28 15.46 0.99
CA MET A 21 -8.23 14.73 2.25
C MET A 21 -7.03 13.79 2.34
N ASP A 22 -6.16 13.77 1.33
CA ASP A 22 -4.95 12.95 1.39
C ASP A 22 -4.04 13.41 2.51
N LYS A 23 -3.49 12.42 3.23
CA LYS A 23 -2.58 12.67 4.35
C LYS A 23 -1.13 12.61 3.88
N GLU A 24 -0.24 13.19 4.69
CA GLU A 24 1.19 12.97 4.54
C GLU A 24 1.57 11.62 5.14
N LEU A 25 2.69 11.05 4.69
CA LEU A 25 3.19 9.79 5.27
C LEU A 25 3.38 9.90 6.79
N SER A 26 3.89 11.05 7.24
CA SER A 26 4.09 11.31 8.67
C SER A 26 2.79 11.24 9.48
N ASP A 27 1.65 11.55 8.87
CA ASP A 27 0.35 11.47 9.57
C ASP A 27 0.00 10.01 9.90
N PHE A 28 0.34 9.07 9.01
CA PHE A 28 0.11 7.65 9.26
C PHE A 28 1.07 7.08 10.29
N LEU A 29 2.31 7.56 10.31
CA LEU A 29 3.36 7.01 11.15
C LEU A 29 3.39 7.63 12.54
N ARG A 30 2.72 8.77 12.74
CA ARG A 30 2.70 9.48 14.02
C ARG A 30 2.06 8.64 15.11
N GLY A 31 2.71 8.55 16.26
CA GLY A 31 2.17 7.85 17.43
C GLY A 31 2.26 6.33 17.34
N LYS A 32 2.86 5.78 16.29
CA LYS A 32 3.02 4.33 16.16
C LYS A 32 4.20 3.85 17.00
N THR A 33 4.15 2.57 17.41
CA THR A 33 5.24 1.98 18.20
C THR A 33 6.50 1.85 17.34
N ALA A 34 7.67 1.78 18.02
CA ALA A 34 8.94 1.54 17.33
C ALA A 34 8.90 0.23 16.54
N HIS A 35 8.24 -0.81 17.08
CA HIS A 35 8.10 -2.09 16.41
C HIS A 35 7.32 -1.95 15.09
N THR A 36 6.16 -1.27 15.12
CA THR A 36 5.34 -1.08 13.92
C THR A 36 6.06 -0.23 12.87
N LEU A 37 6.77 0.82 13.30
CA LEU A 37 7.57 1.64 12.38
C LEU A 37 8.66 0.82 11.71
N ALA A 38 9.33 -0.06 12.48
CA ALA A 38 10.36 -0.94 11.93
C ALA A 38 9.78 -1.91 10.89
N LEU A 39 8.58 -2.44 11.13
CA LEU A 39 7.88 -3.30 10.17
C LEU A 39 7.59 -2.55 8.87
N PHE A 40 7.06 -1.34 8.99
CA PHE A 40 6.71 -0.52 7.83
C PHE A 40 7.95 -0.25 6.95
N TRP A 41 9.03 0.21 7.57
CA TRP A 41 10.24 0.53 6.81
C TRP A 41 10.92 -0.71 6.24
N HIS A 42 10.85 -1.84 6.95
CA HIS A 42 11.36 -3.10 6.42
C HIS A 42 10.58 -3.54 5.16
N PHE A 43 9.25 -3.42 5.19
CA PHE A 43 8.41 -3.71 4.04
C PHE A 43 8.75 -2.78 2.87
N ALA A 44 8.83 -1.48 3.13
CA ALA A 44 9.16 -0.49 2.11
C ALA A 44 10.53 -0.76 1.48
N ASP A 45 11.55 -1.04 2.32
CA ASP A 45 12.91 -1.32 1.84
C ASP A 45 12.95 -2.61 1.04
N SER A 46 12.19 -3.62 1.46
CA SER A 46 12.11 -4.90 0.72
C SER A 46 11.57 -4.69 -0.68
N PHE A 47 10.55 -3.84 -0.83
CA PHE A 47 10.04 -3.50 -2.17
C PHE A 47 11.06 -2.70 -2.98
N LYS A 48 11.72 -1.74 -2.39
CA LYS A 48 12.72 -0.92 -3.09
C LYS A 48 13.90 -1.74 -3.60
N ARG A 49 14.21 -2.84 -2.94
CA ARG A 49 15.25 -3.77 -3.41
C ARG A 49 14.80 -4.57 -4.63
N ILE A 50 13.50 -4.74 -4.82
CA ILE A 50 12.94 -5.42 -6.00
C ILE A 50 12.98 -4.50 -7.20
N GLY A 51 12.62 -3.23 -7.03
CA GLY A 51 12.60 -2.27 -8.10
C GLY A 51 12.22 -0.87 -7.65
N ASN A 52 11.97 -0.01 -8.62
CA ASN A 52 11.64 1.39 -8.35
C ASN A 52 10.17 1.52 -7.93
N VAL A 53 9.94 1.65 -6.63
CA VAL A 53 8.61 1.73 -6.04
C VAL A 53 8.47 3.06 -5.30
N ASN A 54 7.34 3.75 -5.54
CA ASN A 54 6.99 5.00 -4.90
C ASN A 54 5.94 4.78 -3.82
N ILE A 55 6.01 5.59 -2.76
CA ILE A 55 5.06 5.55 -1.65
C ILE A 55 4.09 6.69 -1.81
N HIS A 56 2.78 6.38 -1.87
CA HIS A 56 1.71 7.37 -2.04
C HIS A 56 0.73 7.29 -0.88
N PRO A 57 0.87 8.15 0.15
CA PRO A 57 -0.17 8.24 1.19
C PRO A 57 -1.45 8.82 0.59
N THR A 58 -2.58 8.25 1.02
CA THR A 58 -3.91 8.75 0.64
C THR A 58 -4.64 9.20 1.91
N LYS A 59 -5.95 9.42 1.85
CA LYS A 59 -6.67 9.82 3.07
C LYS A 59 -6.85 8.68 4.06
N SER A 60 -6.79 7.41 3.61
CA SER A 60 -7.11 6.26 4.49
C SER A 60 -6.07 5.14 4.47
N LEU A 61 -5.12 5.16 3.52
CA LEU A 61 -4.12 4.09 3.41
C LEU A 61 -2.84 4.61 2.77
N ILE A 62 -1.82 3.77 2.76
CA ILE A 62 -0.54 4.07 2.12
C ILE A 62 -0.38 3.13 0.93
N ALA A 63 -0.38 3.68 -0.30
CA ALA A 63 -0.21 2.91 -1.51
C ALA A 63 1.27 2.82 -1.88
N PHE A 64 1.65 1.67 -2.43
CA PHE A 64 2.95 1.44 -3.04
C PHE A 64 2.73 1.26 -4.53
N ALA A 65 3.47 1.99 -5.35
CA ALA A 65 3.26 2.01 -6.78
C ALA A 65 4.56 1.87 -7.57
N ALA A 66 4.49 1.09 -8.63
CA ALA A 66 5.47 1.09 -9.72
C ALA A 66 4.86 2.00 -10.80
N LYS A 67 4.55 1.49 -11.98
CA LYS A 67 3.77 2.23 -12.97
C LYS A 67 2.30 2.34 -12.54
N THR A 68 1.78 1.30 -11.89
CA THR A 68 0.46 1.28 -11.26
C THR A 68 0.60 0.91 -9.78
N ARG A 69 -0.47 1.08 -9.00
CA ARG A 69 -0.46 0.71 -7.58
C ARG A 69 -0.40 -0.80 -7.44
N ILE A 70 0.54 -1.29 -6.63
CA ILE A 70 0.85 -2.72 -6.52
C ILE A 70 0.62 -3.30 -5.13
N ALA A 71 0.54 -2.46 -4.11
CA ALA A 71 0.28 -2.90 -2.74
C ALA A 71 -0.23 -1.74 -1.92
N PHE A 72 -0.91 -2.06 -0.81
CA PHE A 72 -1.46 -1.06 0.09
C PHE A 72 -1.19 -1.47 1.53
N VAL A 73 -0.69 -0.52 2.35
CA VAL A 73 -0.71 -0.68 3.80
C VAL A 73 -2.00 -0.02 4.27
N ILE A 74 -2.97 -0.84 4.69
CA ILE A 74 -4.30 -0.36 5.05
C ILE A 74 -4.44 -0.09 6.54
N ARG A 75 -3.52 -0.61 7.37
CA ARG A 75 -3.55 -0.40 8.80
C ARG A 75 -2.16 -0.56 9.41
N LEU A 76 -1.83 0.36 10.32
CA LEU A 76 -0.65 0.28 11.16
C LEU A 76 -1.16 0.05 12.59
N GLY A 77 -1.11 -1.19 13.03
CA GLY A 77 -1.57 -1.57 14.35
C GLY A 77 -0.50 -1.36 15.43
N LYS A 78 -0.80 -1.78 16.65
CA LYS A 78 0.12 -1.62 17.77
C LYS A 78 1.39 -2.44 17.62
N ASN A 79 1.27 -3.65 17.05
CA ASN A 79 2.39 -4.58 16.88
C ASN A 79 2.40 -5.27 15.51
N PHE A 80 1.69 -4.71 14.54
CA PHE A 80 1.59 -5.31 13.20
C PHE A 80 1.28 -4.24 12.16
N ILE A 81 1.50 -4.59 10.88
CA ILE A 81 0.94 -3.85 9.76
C ILE A 81 0.09 -4.79 8.90
N ASP A 82 -0.98 -4.25 8.34
CA ASP A 82 -1.90 -5.00 7.48
C ASP A 82 -1.70 -4.52 6.05
N ILE A 83 -1.34 -5.46 5.18
CA ILE A 83 -0.93 -5.18 3.80
C ILE A 83 -1.88 -5.89 2.86
N VAL A 84 -2.26 -5.24 1.76
CA VAL A 84 -3.11 -5.81 0.73
C VAL A 84 -2.38 -5.84 -0.60
N PHE A 85 -2.38 -6.99 -1.26
CA PHE A 85 -1.90 -7.16 -2.63
C PHE A 85 -3.09 -7.40 -3.55
N PRO A 86 -3.35 -6.51 -4.53
CA PRO A 86 -4.42 -6.72 -5.50
C PRO A 86 -3.91 -7.57 -6.67
N PHE A 87 -4.39 -8.82 -6.75
CA PHE A 87 -4.07 -9.71 -7.86
C PHE A 87 -5.33 -10.05 -8.64
N LYS A 88 -5.17 -10.54 -9.86
CA LYS A 88 -6.27 -10.97 -10.71
C LYS A 88 -6.64 -12.45 -10.52
N GLU A 89 -5.90 -13.15 -9.69
CA GLU A 89 -6.14 -14.54 -9.32
C GLU A 89 -6.18 -14.66 -7.80
N ALA A 90 -6.93 -15.65 -7.30
CA ALA A 90 -6.98 -15.93 -5.87
C ALA A 90 -5.99 -17.05 -5.52
N TYR A 91 -4.99 -16.71 -4.73
CA TYR A 91 -3.92 -17.65 -4.35
C TYR A 91 -4.25 -18.29 -3.01
N HIS A 92 -5.31 -19.13 -2.98
CA HIS A 92 -5.84 -19.74 -1.76
C HIS A 92 -4.90 -20.73 -1.08
N ASP A 93 -3.97 -21.31 -1.83
CA ASP A 93 -3.06 -22.34 -1.31
C ASP A 93 -1.86 -21.76 -0.57
N ASN A 94 -1.78 -20.45 -0.44
CA ASN A 94 -0.62 -19.76 0.17
C ASN A 94 -0.99 -19.25 1.55
N LEU A 95 -0.32 -19.79 2.58
CA LEU A 95 -0.63 -19.51 3.97
C LEU A 95 -0.25 -18.13 4.44
N CYS A 96 0.55 -17.38 3.67
CA CYS A 96 0.91 -16.01 4.02
C CYS A 96 -0.28 -15.05 4.00
N PHE A 97 -1.35 -15.40 3.26
CA PHE A 97 -2.54 -14.56 3.19
C PHE A 97 -3.61 -15.06 4.16
N HIS A 98 -3.99 -14.23 5.12
CA HIS A 98 -5.01 -14.60 6.10
C HIS A 98 -6.42 -14.37 5.58
N LYS A 99 -6.57 -13.62 4.49
CA LYS A 99 -7.86 -13.32 3.89
C LYS A 99 -7.67 -13.00 2.41
N ILE A 100 -8.55 -13.51 1.56
CA ILE A 100 -8.62 -13.16 0.14
C ILE A 100 -10.05 -12.75 -0.14
N ALA A 101 -10.26 -11.53 -0.61
CA ALA A 101 -11.59 -10.98 -0.89
C ALA A 101 -11.67 -10.46 -2.32
N GLN A 102 -12.68 -10.95 -3.06
CA GLN A 102 -12.94 -10.45 -4.41
C GLN A 102 -13.58 -9.06 -4.33
N VAL A 103 -13.08 -8.14 -5.15
CA VAL A 103 -13.69 -6.82 -5.29
C VAL A 103 -14.97 -6.98 -6.11
N PRO A 104 -16.13 -6.54 -5.58
CA PRO A 104 -17.40 -6.72 -6.29
C PRO A 104 -17.38 -6.15 -7.70
N GLY A 105 -17.90 -6.94 -8.66
CA GLY A 105 -17.99 -6.51 -10.05
C GLY A 105 -16.69 -6.55 -10.82
N SER A 106 -15.62 -7.14 -10.27
CA SER A 106 -14.32 -7.21 -10.93
C SER A 106 -13.70 -8.59 -10.76
N ASN A 107 -12.59 -8.85 -11.48
CA ASN A 107 -11.75 -10.03 -11.29
C ASN A 107 -10.50 -9.71 -10.46
N GLN A 108 -10.58 -8.68 -9.61
CA GLN A 108 -9.52 -8.34 -8.66
C GLN A 108 -9.79 -9.01 -7.32
N PHE A 109 -8.75 -9.64 -6.78
CA PHE A 109 -8.77 -10.30 -5.47
C PHE A 109 -7.76 -9.61 -4.57
N ASN A 110 -8.23 -9.06 -3.45
CA ASN A 110 -7.38 -8.42 -2.47
C ASN A 110 -6.87 -9.46 -1.49
N HIS A 111 -5.55 -9.65 -1.48
CA HIS A 111 -4.86 -10.63 -0.65
C HIS A 111 -4.30 -9.92 0.57
N HIS A 112 -4.82 -10.25 1.76
CA HIS A 112 -4.44 -9.61 3.02
C HIS A 112 -3.32 -10.38 3.69
N PHE A 113 -2.21 -9.69 3.95
CA PHE A 113 -1.03 -10.19 4.64
C PHE A 113 -0.80 -9.35 5.89
N LYS A 114 -0.85 -9.98 7.07
CA LYS A 114 -0.51 -9.32 8.33
C LYS A 114 0.94 -9.61 8.68
N MET A 115 1.70 -8.55 8.89
CA MET A 115 3.12 -8.64 9.23
C MET A 115 3.31 -8.27 10.69
N TYR A 116 3.76 -9.22 11.49
CA TYR A 116 4.05 -9.02 12.92
C TYR A 116 5.54 -8.90 13.19
N TYR A 117 6.37 -9.50 12.35
CA TYR A 117 7.82 -9.53 12.48
C TYR A 117 8.46 -9.34 11.11
N LYS A 118 9.70 -8.84 11.10
CA LYS A 118 10.43 -8.66 9.84
C LYS A 118 10.59 -9.98 9.06
N ASP A 119 10.77 -11.09 9.78
CA ASP A 119 10.94 -12.41 9.17
C ASP A 119 9.66 -12.94 8.53
N ASP A 120 8.51 -12.29 8.76
CA ASP A 120 7.27 -12.63 8.06
C ASP A 120 7.37 -12.35 6.56
N ILE A 121 8.29 -11.47 6.15
CA ILE A 121 8.67 -11.33 4.75
C ILE A 121 9.67 -12.43 4.42
N ASN A 122 9.14 -13.62 4.21
CA ASN A 122 9.90 -14.81 3.84
C ASN A 122 9.95 -14.95 2.30
N ASP A 123 10.50 -16.07 1.82
CA ASP A 123 10.63 -16.29 0.37
C ASP A 123 9.28 -16.34 -0.34
N GLU A 124 8.24 -16.88 0.30
CA GLU A 124 6.89 -16.90 -0.25
C GLU A 124 6.36 -15.48 -0.45
N VAL A 125 6.44 -14.65 0.59
CA VAL A 125 5.98 -13.26 0.53
C VAL A 125 6.80 -12.48 -0.51
N LYS A 126 8.12 -12.67 -0.54
CA LYS A 126 8.99 -12.01 -1.52
C LYS A 126 8.60 -12.37 -2.94
N SER A 127 8.20 -13.62 -3.20
CA SER A 127 7.76 -14.03 -4.52
C SER A 127 6.51 -13.28 -4.97
N PHE A 128 5.56 -13.05 -4.04
CA PHE A 128 4.38 -12.26 -4.33
C PHE A 128 4.68 -10.76 -4.48
N MET A 129 5.63 -10.24 -3.72
CA MET A 129 6.09 -8.86 -3.91
C MET A 129 6.71 -8.65 -5.30
N LYS A 130 7.51 -9.62 -5.77
CA LYS A 130 8.08 -9.59 -7.11
C LYS A 130 7.00 -9.69 -8.18
N LEU A 131 6.00 -10.56 -7.97
CA LEU A 131 4.86 -10.68 -8.87
C LEU A 131 4.08 -9.38 -8.95
N ALA A 132 3.79 -8.77 -7.81
CA ALA A 132 3.09 -7.49 -7.74
C ALA A 132 3.85 -6.40 -8.51
N TYR A 133 5.16 -6.34 -8.33
CA TYR A 133 6.00 -5.38 -9.03
C TYR A 133 5.97 -5.61 -10.54
N ALA A 134 6.14 -6.86 -10.98
CA ALA A 134 6.11 -7.21 -12.40
C ALA A 134 4.78 -6.84 -13.05
N LEU A 135 3.67 -7.10 -12.37
CA LEU A 135 2.34 -6.71 -12.86
C LEU A 135 2.19 -5.20 -12.93
N GLY A 136 2.77 -4.48 -11.96
CA GLY A 136 2.70 -3.03 -11.89
C GLY A 136 3.45 -2.32 -12.99
N ILE A 137 4.61 -2.84 -13.41
CA ILE A 137 5.40 -2.22 -14.48
C ILE A 137 4.91 -2.61 -15.87
N ASN A 138 4.19 -3.74 -16.00
CA ASN A 138 3.68 -4.23 -17.29
C ASN A 138 2.23 -3.81 -17.55
N SER A 139 1.63 -3.05 -16.64
CA SER A 139 0.26 -2.54 -16.81
C SER A 139 0.23 -1.38 -17.80
N ASP A 140 -0.78 -1.39 -18.65
CA ASP A 140 -1.03 -0.30 -19.58
C ASP A 140 -1.81 0.84 -18.92
#